data_d332b813b799bb0f5a30229cf00ce118
#
_entry.id   d332b813b799bb0f5a30229cf00ce118
#
_cell.length_a   1.000
_cell.length_b   1.000
_cell.length_c   1.000
_cell.angle_alpha   90.00
_cell.angle_beta   90.00
_cell.angle_gamma   90.00
#
_symmetry.space_group_name_H-M   'P 1'
#
loop_
_entity.id
_entity.type
_entity.pdbx_description
1 polymer ?
#
loop_
_entity_poly.entity_id
_entity_poly.type
_entity_poly.pdbx_seq_one_letter_code
_entity_poly.pdbx_strand_id
1 'polypeptide(L)'
;MDRNEKKKIVDDLHQRLGKAYGTFLVDYQGLNVDELTKLRHKLREEDIEFQVVKNRLLLIASQGTEADVLKDFFVGPCALAITYDDGVTPAKVLTKFMQEYKALEVKIGQINGKVIELSAIKRLAQLPSREVLLSKLLFSLSGVHTSFVRLLSEMPRRLVNVLEALKRQKV
;
A
#
# COMPACT_ATOMS: atom_id res chain seq x y z
N MET A 1 29.45 19.57 -2.81
CA MET A 1 28.91 18.79 -1.66
C MET A 1 30.10 18.27 -0.87
N ASP A 2 30.29 18.80 0.30
CA ASP A 2 31.41 18.46 1.16
C ASP A 2 31.31 17.06 1.80
N ARG A 3 32.43 16.49 2.22
CA ARG A 3 32.49 15.16 2.84
C ARG A 3 31.62 15.07 4.12
N ASN A 4 31.55 16.17 4.87
CA ASN A 4 30.78 16.28 6.10
C ASN A 4 29.25 16.36 5.82
N GLU A 5 28.85 17.04 4.76
CA GLU A 5 27.44 17.09 4.32
C GLU A 5 26.95 15.71 3.87
N LYS A 6 27.78 14.97 3.12
CA LYS A 6 27.45 13.60 2.70
C LYS A 6 27.26 12.66 3.88
N LYS A 7 28.11 12.76 4.91
CA LYS A 7 27.97 11.96 6.14
C LYS A 7 26.66 12.28 6.86
N LYS A 8 26.32 13.56 7.05
CA LYS A 8 25.06 13.96 7.69
C LYS A 8 23.84 13.41 6.96
N ILE A 9 23.84 13.45 5.61
CA ILE A 9 22.74 12.92 4.79
C ILE A 9 22.65 11.39 4.94
N VAL A 10 23.79 10.69 4.97
CA VAL A 10 23.80 9.23 5.15
C VAL A 10 23.30 8.85 6.55
N ASP A 11 23.74 9.56 7.59
CA ASP A 11 23.33 9.30 8.97
C ASP A 11 21.82 9.57 9.16
N ASP A 12 21.29 10.66 8.59
CA ASP A 12 19.87 10.98 8.61
C ASP A 12 19.03 9.93 7.85
N LEU A 13 19.47 9.56 6.66
CA LEU A 13 18.83 8.50 5.87
C LEU A 13 18.87 7.14 6.58
N HIS A 14 19.98 6.79 7.21
CA HIS A 14 20.13 5.56 7.95
C HIS A 14 19.15 5.49 9.13
N GLN A 15 19.01 6.59 9.88
CA GLN A 15 18.04 6.68 10.97
C GLN A 15 16.58 6.58 10.47
N ARG A 16 16.26 7.19 9.34
CA ARG A 16 14.92 7.12 8.73
C ARG A 16 14.62 5.72 8.21
N LEU A 17 15.55 5.10 7.49
CA LEU A 17 15.42 3.73 6.99
C LEU A 17 15.31 2.70 8.12
N GLY A 18 16.01 2.92 9.25
CA GLY A 18 15.92 2.06 10.43
C GLY A 18 14.58 2.14 11.16
N LYS A 19 13.82 3.23 10.99
CA LYS A 19 12.48 3.42 11.56
C LYS A 19 11.37 3.12 10.56
N ALA A 20 11.70 2.95 9.28
CA ALA A 20 10.76 2.77 8.21
C ALA A 20 10.07 1.41 8.31
N TYR A 21 8.73 1.41 8.31
CA TYR A 21 7.92 0.20 8.16
C TYR A 21 7.99 -0.35 6.74
N GLY A 22 8.04 0.53 5.75
CA GLY A 22 8.16 0.18 4.35
C GLY A 22 8.90 1.22 3.53
N THR A 23 9.62 0.74 2.53
CA THR A 23 10.40 1.57 1.60
C THR A 23 10.10 1.16 0.18
N PHE A 24 9.74 2.12 -0.67
CA PHE A 24 9.45 1.89 -2.09
C PHE A 24 10.46 2.63 -2.95
N LEU A 25 11.05 1.91 -3.89
CA LEU A 25 11.99 2.45 -4.86
C LEU A 25 11.23 2.80 -6.14
N VAL A 26 11.29 4.06 -6.52
CA VAL A 26 10.53 4.59 -7.65
C VAL A 26 11.48 5.21 -8.66
N ASP A 27 11.26 4.91 -9.94
CA ASP A 27 11.90 5.60 -11.05
C ASP A 27 11.06 6.82 -11.44
N TYR A 28 11.67 7.98 -11.43
CA TYR A 28 11.01 9.25 -11.75
C TYR A 28 11.44 9.81 -13.12
N GLN A 29 12.17 9.01 -13.90
CA GLN A 29 12.67 9.44 -15.20
C GLN A 29 11.52 9.72 -16.16
N GLY A 30 11.47 10.94 -16.72
CA GLY A 30 10.43 11.36 -17.65
C GLY A 30 9.27 12.13 -17.01
N LEU A 31 9.27 12.32 -15.68
CA LEU A 31 8.32 13.20 -15.02
C LEU A 31 8.73 14.66 -15.12
N ASN A 32 7.74 15.52 -15.32
CA ASN A 32 7.93 16.98 -15.30
C ASN A 32 8.06 17.49 -13.85
N VAL A 33 8.62 18.68 -13.66
CA VAL A 33 8.80 19.28 -12.32
C VAL A 33 7.46 19.46 -11.61
N ASP A 34 6.42 19.88 -12.35
CA ASP A 34 5.07 20.05 -11.82
C ASP A 34 4.44 18.72 -11.36
N GLU A 35 4.68 17.65 -12.12
CA GLU A 35 4.20 16.30 -11.79
C GLU A 35 4.90 15.75 -10.54
N LEU A 36 6.21 15.93 -10.42
CA LEU A 36 6.97 15.59 -9.22
C LEU A 36 6.51 16.36 -7.99
N THR A 37 6.14 17.63 -8.16
CA THR A 37 5.62 18.46 -7.07
C THR A 37 4.25 17.97 -6.63
N LYS A 38 3.37 17.62 -7.56
CA LYS A 38 2.06 17.00 -7.27
C LYS A 38 2.21 15.64 -6.57
N LEU A 39 3.16 14.81 -7.01
CA LEU A 39 3.45 13.53 -6.36
C LEU A 39 3.90 13.73 -4.90
N ARG A 40 4.83 14.66 -4.67
CA ARG A 40 5.28 15.00 -3.31
C ARG A 40 4.15 15.49 -2.42
N HIS A 41 3.24 16.33 -2.95
CA HIS A 41 2.08 16.81 -2.21
C HIS A 41 1.15 15.65 -1.81
N LYS A 42 0.74 14.82 -2.77
CA LYS A 42 -0.11 13.65 -2.51
C LYS A 42 0.52 12.66 -1.52
N LEU A 43 1.84 12.42 -1.60
CA LEU A 43 2.53 11.54 -0.66
C LEU A 43 2.63 12.17 0.73
N ARG A 44 2.85 13.49 0.82
CA ARG A 44 2.93 14.19 2.09
C ARG A 44 1.58 14.30 2.82
N GLU A 45 0.47 14.36 2.09
CA GLU A 45 -0.89 14.31 2.64
C GLU A 45 -1.17 12.99 3.38
N GLU A 46 -0.48 11.91 3.00
CA GLU A 46 -0.59 10.57 3.59
C GLU A 46 0.61 10.22 4.49
N ASP A 47 1.34 11.23 4.98
CA ASP A 47 2.52 11.08 5.86
C ASP A 47 3.64 10.19 5.27
N ILE A 48 3.79 10.19 3.94
CA ILE A 48 4.83 9.46 3.24
C ILE A 48 5.94 10.41 2.84
N GLU A 49 7.16 10.13 3.30
CA GLU A 49 8.34 10.89 2.90
C GLU A 49 8.81 10.48 1.50
N PHE A 50 8.94 11.46 0.59
CA PHE A 50 9.48 11.23 -0.73
C PHE A 50 10.77 12.01 -0.93
N GLN A 51 11.87 11.29 -1.15
CA GLN A 51 13.19 11.90 -1.30
C GLN A 51 13.96 11.32 -2.50
N VAL A 52 14.52 12.23 -3.30
CA VAL A 52 15.44 11.86 -4.38
C VAL A 52 16.86 11.88 -3.82
N VAL A 53 17.53 10.75 -3.86
CA VAL A 53 18.88 10.59 -3.29
C VAL A 53 19.79 9.90 -4.30
N LYS A 54 21.08 10.22 -4.22
CA LYS A 54 22.10 9.54 -5.05
C LYS A 54 22.27 8.08 -4.62
N ASN A 55 22.24 7.14 -5.58
CA ASN A 55 22.33 5.70 -5.32
C ASN A 55 23.52 5.31 -4.42
N ARG A 56 24.67 5.94 -4.59
CA ARG A 56 25.86 5.66 -3.74
C ARG A 56 25.64 6.02 -2.27
N LEU A 57 24.85 7.06 -1.98
CA LEU A 57 24.51 7.42 -0.60
C LEU A 57 23.47 6.47 -0.03
N LEU A 58 22.52 6.03 -0.87
CA LEU A 58 21.55 5.00 -0.51
C LEU A 58 22.19 3.67 -0.16
N LEU A 59 23.15 3.22 -0.98
CA LEU A 59 23.91 2.01 -0.71
C LEU A 59 24.63 2.04 0.65
N ILE A 60 25.18 3.18 1.03
CA ILE A 60 25.87 3.31 2.33
C ILE A 60 24.83 3.40 3.46
N ALA A 61 23.75 4.14 3.27
CA ALA A 61 22.71 4.33 4.28
C ALA A 61 21.87 3.07 4.53
N SER A 62 21.69 2.20 3.52
CA SER A 62 20.93 0.94 3.65
C SER A 62 21.68 -0.16 4.38
N GLN A 63 23.01 -0.05 4.55
CA GLN A 63 23.81 -1.06 5.25
C GLN A 63 23.34 -1.23 6.69
N GLY A 64 22.98 -2.46 7.07
CA GLY A 64 22.52 -2.77 8.42
C GLY A 64 21.06 -2.38 8.72
N THR A 65 20.30 -1.94 7.72
CA THR A 65 18.84 -1.70 7.82
C THR A 65 18.07 -2.74 7.02
N GLU A 66 16.76 -2.82 7.24
CA GLU A 66 15.88 -3.70 6.45
C GLU A 66 15.89 -3.38 4.95
N ALA A 67 16.25 -2.16 4.58
CA ALA A 67 16.39 -1.74 3.19
C ALA A 67 17.66 -2.32 2.48
N ASP A 68 18.52 -3.03 3.21
CA ASP A 68 19.70 -3.70 2.67
C ASP A 68 19.37 -4.68 1.53
N VAL A 69 18.19 -5.29 1.58
CA VAL A 69 17.68 -6.21 0.57
C VAL A 69 17.43 -5.54 -0.79
N LEU A 70 17.34 -4.20 -0.81
CA LEU A 70 17.12 -3.43 -2.04
C LEU A 70 18.41 -3.02 -2.77
N LYS A 71 19.61 -3.39 -2.28
CA LYS A 71 20.88 -2.96 -2.82
C LYS A 71 21.03 -3.20 -4.32
N ASP A 72 20.63 -4.38 -4.78
CA ASP A 72 20.79 -4.80 -6.17
C ASP A 72 19.91 -4.00 -7.15
N PHE A 73 18.89 -3.31 -6.61
CA PHE A 73 17.92 -2.54 -7.37
C PHE A 73 18.21 -1.03 -7.41
N PHE A 74 19.26 -0.54 -6.74
CA PHE A 74 19.68 0.86 -6.77
C PHE A 74 20.40 1.24 -8.08
N VAL A 75 19.78 0.95 -9.21
CA VAL A 75 20.30 1.22 -10.55
C VAL A 75 19.46 2.28 -11.23
N GLY A 76 20.10 3.26 -11.88
CA GLY A 76 19.42 4.35 -12.60
C GLY A 76 18.89 5.45 -11.68
N PRO A 77 18.00 6.33 -12.18
CA PRO A 77 17.39 7.39 -11.37
C PRO A 77 16.44 6.79 -10.36
N CYS A 78 16.71 7.03 -9.07
CA CYS A 78 15.96 6.45 -7.98
C CYS A 78 15.47 7.52 -7.02
N ALA A 79 14.18 7.44 -6.69
CA ALA A 79 13.59 8.14 -5.58
C ALA A 79 13.08 7.13 -4.55
N LEU A 80 13.15 7.49 -3.29
CA LEU A 80 12.64 6.70 -2.17
C LEU A 80 11.33 7.29 -1.67
N ALA A 81 10.33 6.43 -1.50
CA ALA A 81 9.15 6.72 -0.71
C ALA A 81 9.23 5.89 0.57
N ILE A 82 9.29 6.56 1.72
CA ILE A 82 9.46 5.95 3.04
C ILE A 82 8.14 6.12 3.79
N THR A 83 7.65 5.04 4.38
CA THR A 83 6.46 5.05 5.26
C THR A 83 6.81 4.46 6.62
N TYR A 84 6.16 5.01 7.67
CA TYR A 84 6.39 4.61 9.05
C TYR A 84 5.24 3.77 9.62
N ASP A 85 4.01 3.94 9.11
CA ASP A 85 2.82 3.34 9.68
C ASP A 85 2.27 2.15 8.86
N ASP A 86 2.10 2.32 7.55
CA ASP A 86 1.39 1.37 6.70
C ASP A 86 2.05 1.23 5.32
N GLY A 87 2.21 0.00 4.86
CA GLY A 87 2.74 -0.31 3.52
C GLY A 87 1.67 -0.27 2.41
N VAL A 88 0.38 -0.23 2.76
CA VAL A 88 -0.72 -0.26 1.77
C VAL A 88 -0.98 1.13 1.20
N THR A 89 -0.95 2.16 2.03
CA THR A 89 -1.19 3.54 1.62
C THR A 89 -0.22 4.03 0.55
N PRO A 90 1.13 3.87 0.71
CA PRO A 90 2.08 4.23 -0.36
C PRO A 90 1.84 3.47 -1.65
N ALA A 91 1.54 2.15 -1.55
CA ALA A 91 1.26 1.32 -2.72
C ALA A 91 0.04 1.83 -3.50
N LYS A 92 -1.02 2.29 -2.81
CA LYS A 92 -2.22 2.89 -3.44
C LYS A 92 -1.90 4.19 -4.15
N VAL A 93 -1.21 5.12 -3.47
CA VAL A 93 -0.88 6.43 -4.03
C VAL A 93 0.03 6.27 -5.25
N LEU A 94 1.09 5.47 -5.12
CA LEU A 94 2.02 5.22 -6.22
C LEU A 94 1.34 4.53 -7.41
N THR A 95 0.48 3.52 -7.17
CA THR A 95 -0.23 2.83 -8.25
C THR A 95 -1.23 3.75 -8.96
N LYS A 96 -1.97 4.58 -8.23
CA LYS A 96 -2.86 5.60 -8.84
C LYS A 96 -2.07 6.58 -9.70
N PHE A 97 -0.92 7.04 -9.19
CA PHE A 97 -0.08 7.98 -9.91
C PHE A 97 0.54 7.35 -11.16
N MET A 98 0.92 6.06 -11.12
CA MET A 98 1.37 5.30 -12.30
C MET A 98 0.29 5.19 -13.39
N GLN A 99 -0.99 5.15 -13.01
CA GLN A 99 -2.11 5.14 -13.97
C GLN A 99 -2.33 6.51 -14.61
N GLU A 100 -2.14 7.59 -13.84
CA GLU A 100 -2.24 8.97 -14.32
C GLU A 100 -1.02 9.37 -15.18
N TYR A 101 0.19 8.94 -14.77
CA TYR A 101 1.47 9.32 -15.36
C TYR A 101 2.30 8.07 -15.69
N LYS A 102 2.31 7.70 -16.97
CA LYS A 102 3.02 6.50 -17.47
C LYS A 102 4.55 6.55 -17.30
N ALA A 103 5.10 7.74 -17.04
CA ALA A 103 6.53 7.94 -16.84
C ALA A 103 7.01 7.52 -15.44
N LEU A 104 6.10 7.34 -14.47
CA LEU A 104 6.44 6.85 -13.14
C LEU A 104 6.45 5.33 -13.13
N GLU A 105 7.56 4.72 -12.74
CA GLU A 105 7.65 3.28 -12.54
C GLU A 105 8.09 2.96 -11.12
N VAL A 106 7.35 2.09 -10.44
CA VAL A 106 7.78 1.52 -9.16
C VAL A 106 8.63 0.30 -9.47
N LYS A 107 9.93 0.34 -9.15
CA LYS A 107 10.86 -0.77 -9.38
C LYS A 107 10.59 -1.91 -8.42
N ILE A 108 10.62 -1.61 -7.14
CA ILE A 108 10.50 -2.59 -6.09
C ILE A 108 10.08 -1.90 -4.80
N GLY A 109 9.48 -2.65 -3.88
CA GLY A 109 9.22 -2.21 -2.52
C GLY A 109 9.77 -3.19 -1.50
N GLN A 110 9.90 -2.73 -0.26
CA GLN A 110 10.23 -3.55 0.89
C GLN A 110 9.26 -3.21 2.01
N ILE A 111 8.72 -4.21 2.68
CA ILE A 111 7.89 -4.08 3.88
C ILE A 111 8.38 -5.12 4.90
N ASN A 112 8.75 -4.68 6.11
CA ASN A 112 9.26 -5.55 7.17
C ASN A 112 10.40 -6.49 6.69
N GLY A 113 11.39 -5.95 5.97
CA GLY A 113 12.52 -6.73 5.47
C GLY A 113 12.20 -7.66 4.29
N LYS A 114 10.95 -7.74 3.83
CA LYS A 114 10.56 -8.57 2.70
C LYS A 114 10.47 -7.74 1.43
N VAL A 115 11.12 -8.22 0.39
CA VAL A 115 11.07 -7.62 -0.95
C VAL A 115 9.72 -7.87 -1.58
N ILE A 116 9.14 -6.84 -2.16
CA ILE A 116 7.83 -6.88 -2.81
C ILE A 116 7.99 -6.40 -4.25
N GLU A 117 7.70 -7.28 -5.18
CA GLU A 117 7.72 -6.98 -6.60
C GLU A 117 6.52 -6.13 -7.04
N LEU A 118 6.61 -5.53 -8.22
CA LEU A 118 5.56 -4.70 -8.82
C LEU A 118 4.19 -5.40 -8.87
N SER A 119 4.16 -6.70 -9.14
CA SER A 119 2.95 -7.51 -9.18
C SER A 119 2.21 -7.55 -7.83
N ALA A 120 2.96 -7.65 -6.75
CA ALA A 120 2.44 -7.67 -5.39
C ALA A 120 2.07 -6.24 -4.92
N ILE A 121 2.82 -5.21 -5.31
CA ILE A 121 2.49 -3.80 -5.04
C ILE A 121 1.13 -3.45 -5.66
N LYS A 122 0.87 -3.87 -6.91
CA LYS A 122 -0.44 -3.69 -7.55
C LYS A 122 -1.58 -4.39 -6.81
N ARG A 123 -1.33 -5.59 -6.27
CA ARG A 123 -2.32 -6.31 -5.43
C ARG A 123 -2.56 -5.59 -4.10
N LEU A 124 -1.51 -5.09 -3.45
CA LEU A 124 -1.62 -4.29 -2.23
C LEU A 124 -2.44 -3.01 -2.46
N ALA A 125 -2.26 -2.36 -3.60
CA ALA A 125 -3.02 -1.17 -3.96
C ALA A 125 -4.53 -1.41 -4.14
N GLN A 126 -4.93 -2.65 -4.47
CA GLN A 126 -6.34 -3.03 -4.59
C GLN A 126 -7.02 -3.35 -3.25
N LEU A 127 -6.25 -3.49 -2.17
CA LEU A 127 -6.80 -3.76 -0.84
C LEU A 127 -7.61 -2.55 -0.34
N PRO A 128 -8.81 -2.76 0.23
CA PRO A 128 -9.56 -1.69 0.88
C PRO A 128 -8.83 -1.19 2.15
N SER A 129 -9.40 -0.19 2.81
CA SER A 129 -8.87 0.31 4.07
C SER A 129 -8.85 -0.78 5.16
N ARG A 130 -8.02 -0.60 6.18
CA ARG A 130 -7.89 -1.53 7.32
C ARG A 130 -9.24 -1.78 7.99
N GLU A 131 -10.06 -0.75 8.13
CA GLU A 131 -11.40 -0.84 8.73
C GLU A 131 -12.34 -1.73 7.91
N VAL A 132 -12.30 -1.59 6.58
CA VAL A 132 -13.09 -2.42 5.67
C VAL A 132 -12.59 -3.87 5.68
N LEU A 133 -11.28 -4.10 5.81
CA LEU A 133 -10.73 -5.46 5.94
C LEU A 133 -11.17 -6.11 7.24
N LEU A 134 -11.14 -5.38 8.36
CA LEU A 134 -11.64 -5.84 9.65
C LEU A 134 -13.14 -6.14 9.60
N SER A 135 -13.94 -5.29 8.96
CA SER A 135 -15.37 -5.50 8.77
C SER A 135 -15.66 -6.76 7.94
N LYS A 136 -14.88 -6.99 6.86
CA LYS A 136 -14.99 -8.22 6.05
C LYS A 136 -14.62 -9.47 6.85
N LEU A 137 -13.60 -9.39 7.69
CA LEU A 137 -13.19 -10.49 8.57
C LEU A 137 -14.29 -10.81 9.58
N LEU A 138 -14.85 -9.81 10.26
CA LEU A 138 -15.97 -9.99 11.19
C LEU A 138 -17.20 -10.58 10.48
N PHE A 139 -17.50 -10.09 9.28
CA PHE A 139 -18.60 -10.62 8.48
C PHE A 139 -18.37 -12.10 8.11
N SER A 140 -17.15 -12.45 7.73
CA SER A 140 -16.79 -13.84 7.42
C SER A 140 -16.92 -14.75 8.63
N LEU A 141 -16.48 -14.30 9.83
CA LEU A 141 -16.60 -15.05 11.08
C LEU A 141 -18.07 -15.21 11.52
N SER A 142 -18.88 -14.17 11.37
CA SER A 142 -20.32 -14.21 11.74
C SER A 142 -21.20 -14.89 10.68
N GLY A 143 -20.69 -15.05 9.46
CA GLY A 143 -21.44 -15.56 8.32
C GLY A 143 -22.03 -16.96 8.54
N VAL A 144 -21.28 -17.85 9.20
CA VAL A 144 -21.71 -19.22 9.51
C VAL A 144 -22.92 -19.21 10.44
N HIS A 145 -22.88 -18.42 11.51
CA HIS A 145 -23.97 -18.29 12.47
C HIS A 145 -25.20 -17.67 11.81
N THR A 146 -24.99 -16.63 11.02
CA THR A 146 -26.07 -15.93 10.30
C THR A 146 -26.75 -16.83 9.27
N SER A 147 -25.99 -17.64 8.52
CA SER A 147 -26.55 -18.59 7.57
C SER A 147 -27.37 -19.67 8.25
N PHE A 148 -26.93 -20.17 9.40
CA PHE A 148 -27.64 -21.17 10.19
C PHE A 148 -28.99 -20.61 10.71
N VAL A 149 -28.98 -19.42 11.31
CA VAL A 149 -30.19 -18.73 11.77
C VAL A 149 -31.16 -18.49 10.61
N ARG A 150 -30.62 -18.07 9.44
CA ARG A 150 -31.42 -17.87 8.23
C ARG A 150 -32.09 -19.14 7.77
N LEU A 151 -31.40 -20.28 7.76
CA LEU A 151 -31.97 -21.59 7.42
C LEU A 151 -33.11 -21.97 8.36
N LEU A 152 -32.95 -21.80 9.67
CA LEU A 152 -33.99 -22.10 10.67
C LEU A 152 -35.20 -21.18 10.50
N SER A 153 -35.04 -19.91 10.15
CA SER A 153 -36.12 -18.95 9.95
C SER A 153 -36.81 -19.09 8.60
N GLU A 154 -36.16 -19.73 7.63
CA GLU A 154 -36.74 -19.92 6.27
C GLU A 154 -37.92 -20.89 6.25
N MET A 155 -37.92 -21.93 7.07
CA MET A 155 -39.01 -22.92 7.12
C MET A 155 -40.35 -22.29 7.50
N PRO A 156 -40.51 -21.61 8.64
CA PRO A 156 -41.78 -20.96 8.98
C PRO A 156 -42.15 -19.82 8.01
N ARG A 157 -41.16 -19.11 7.44
CA ARG A 157 -41.44 -18.06 6.46
C ARG A 157 -42.02 -18.61 5.16
N ARG A 158 -41.54 -19.75 4.67
CA ARG A 158 -42.13 -20.43 3.49
C ARG A 158 -43.56 -20.84 3.73
N LEU A 159 -43.88 -21.36 4.91
CA LEU A 159 -45.25 -21.74 5.28
C LEU A 159 -46.17 -20.52 5.28
N VAL A 160 -45.75 -19.42 5.89
CA VAL A 160 -46.55 -18.18 5.88
C VAL A 160 -46.79 -17.66 4.44
N ASN A 161 -45.73 -17.67 3.59
CA ASN A 161 -45.83 -17.24 2.21
C ASN A 161 -46.83 -18.08 1.41
N VAL A 162 -46.89 -19.42 1.63
CA VAL A 162 -47.85 -20.30 0.99
C VAL A 162 -49.27 -19.98 1.46
N LEU A 163 -49.46 -19.76 2.77
CA LEU A 163 -50.79 -19.38 3.32
C LEU A 163 -51.26 -18.01 2.77
N GLU A 164 -50.34 -17.05 2.67
CA GLU A 164 -50.68 -15.76 2.05
C GLU A 164 -51.04 -15.89 0.56
N ALA A 165 -50.32 -16.73 -0.19
CA ALA A 165 -50.63 -17.00 -1.59
C ALA A 165 -52.03 -17.64 -1.76
N LEU A 166 -52.36 -18.61 -0.91
CA LEU A 166 -53.69 -19.23 -0.89
C LEU A 166 -54.80 -18.22 -0.52
N LYS A 167 -54.53 -17.32 0.42
CA LYS A 167 -55.49 -16.24 0.76
C LYS A 167 -55.72 -15.31 -0.42
N ARG A 168 -54.70 -14.96 -1.18
CA ARG A 168 -54.82 -14.09 -2.37
C ARG A 168 -55.57 -14.75 -3.53
N GLN A 169 -55.56 -16.09 -3.63
CA GLN A 169 -56.31 -16.83 -4.64
C GLN A 169 -57.80 -16.99 -4.29
N LYS A 170 -58.16 -16.83 -3.00
CA LYS A 170 -59.57 -16.97 -2.56
C LYS A 170 -60.32 -15.64 -2.48
N VAL A 171 -59.65 -14.51 -2.76
CA VAL A 171 -60.23 -13.17 -2.92
C VAL A 171 -60.23 -12.80 -4.40
#